data_68d35da81aba6203642057b175641029
#
_entry.id   68d35da81aba6203642057b175641029
#
_cell.length_a   1.000
_cell.length_b   1.000
_cell.length_c   1.000
_cell.angle_alpha   90.00
_cell.angle_beta   90.00
_cell.angle_gamma   90.00
#
_symmetry.space_group_name_H-M   'P 1'
#
loop_
_entity.id
_entity.type
_entity.pdbx_description
1 polymer ?
#
loop_
_entity_poly.entity_id
_entity_poly.type
_entity_poly.pdbx_seq_one_letter_code
_entity_poly.pdbx_strand_id
1 'polypeptide(L)'
;MAYSRTKWLMSYPKQIYIMADNSVKDRLLTRNYIFVCIAAFMMSFSFFILVPTLPLYLSATFGIGKAMIGVVLSCYVLAVLSVRPLAGFIADTLPRKSVYIVAYAAFVAAFVGYFFITKTLVLFILLRIFHGLCFGMLTTAGNTLVIDVMPSSRRGEGLGYYGVTNNLAMAFGPMVGLFVVASGDYMLLFLTSLVTGIIGLLLGALVRTPRRERAEKVEFKLSADRFFLKEGTRASIAFFMLAMPYGMTTSYMALYAAEVGITHNAGLFFTVMAFGLIASRLHSGKQVDRGFVTETISLGISIAFIGALGEALLSTVAHWNMTAGYVTYFLTAFLFGYGYGTMFPAYNTLFINLAPNSRRATANATYLTGWDVGIGGGMLFGGMLAETGYTPCYILGTLLVLVAFVFFRRVVTPHFQQHKLR
;
A
#
# COMPACT_ATOMS: atom_id res chain seq x y z
N MET A 1 -62.81 53.76 -13.29
CA MET A 1 -61.62 54.63 -13.27
C MET A 1 -60.41 53.79 -13.41
N ALA A 2 -59.80 53.90 -14.55
CA ALA A 2 -58.56 53.23 -14.92
C ALA A 2 -57.36 53.91 -14.25
N TYR A 3 -56.36 53.16 -13.81
CA TYR A 3 -54.97 53.63 -13.83
C TYR A 3 -54.03 52.52 -14.09
N SER A 4 -53.35 52.63 -15.20
CA SER A 4 -52.26 51.80 -15.78
C SER A 4 -51.07 51.67 -14.85
N ARG A 5 -50.46 50.53 -14.84
CA ARG A 5 -49.04 50.39 -14.59
C ARG A 5 -48.40 49.63 -15.73
N THR A 6 -47.89 50.35 -16.66
CA THR A 6 -47.03 49.95 -17.77
C THR A 6 -45.58 49.84 -17.34
N LYS A 7 -44.94 48.78 -17.83
CA LYS A 7 -43.56 48.72 -18.29
C LYS A 7 -42.42 49.03 -17.34
N TRP A 8 -41.70 48.03 -16.97
CA TRP A 8 -40.24 47.98 -17.17
C TRP A 8 -39.85 46.50 -17.39
N LEU A 9 -40.05 45.99 -18.61
CA LEU A 9 -39.33 44.81 -19.10
C LEU A 9 -38.03 45.33 -19.72
N MET A 10 -36.97 45.41 -18.94
CA MET A 10 -35.61 45.51 -19.49
C MET A 10 -35.24 44.22 -20.18
N SER A 11 -35.09 44.31 -21.48
CA SER A 11 -34.51 43.38 -22.42
C SER A 11 -33.09 43.03 -21.97
N TYR A 12 -32.90 41.86 -21.37
CA TYR A 12 -31.60 41.22 -21.32
C TYR A 12 -31.41 40.47 -22.64
N PRO A 13 -30.32 40.71 -23.38
CA PRO A 13 -30.00 39.88 -24.52
C PRO A 13 -29.76 38.46 -24.02
N LYS A 14 -30.55 37.51 -24.51
CA LYS A 14 -30.24 36.08 -24.40
C LYS A 14 -28.91 35.84 -25.09
N GLN A 15 -27.80 35.94 -24.36
CA GLN A 15 -26.59 35.27 -24.75
C GLN A 15 -26.91 33.78 -24.69
N ILE A 16 -27.26 33.24 -25.83
CA ILE A 16 -27.21 31.80 -26.09
C ILE A 16 -25.76 31.42 -25.92
N TYR A 17 -25.39 30.95 -24.72
CA TYR A 17 -24.20 30.14 -24.53
C TYR A 17 -24.46 28.85 -25.34
N ILE A 18 -24.06 28.87 -26.59
CA ILE A 18 -23.73 27.66 -27.32
C ILE A 18 -22.52 27.11 -26.53
N MET A 19 -22.78 26.28 -25.54
CA MET A 19 -21.79 25.40 -25.01
C MET A 19 -21.40 24.49 -26.19
N ALA A 20 -20.39 24.92 -26.92
CA ALA A 20 -19.65 23.99 -27.77
C ALA A 20 -19.10 22.90 -26.82
N ASP A 21 -19.81 21.78 -26.77
CA ASP A 21 -19.35 20.54 -26.14
C ASP A 21 -18.20 19.95 -26.99
N ASN A 22 -17.14 20.73 -27.11
CA ASN A 22 -15.83 20.30 -27.49
C ASN A 22 -15.04 20.07 -26.21
N SER A 23 -15.50 19.14 -25.37
CA SER A 23 -14.67 18.56 -24.33
C SER A 23 -13.59 17.70 -25.02
N VAL A 24 -12.55 18.36 -25.51
CA VAL A 24 -11.27 17.69 -25.70
C VAL A 24 -10.92 17.15 -24.32
N LYS A 25 -11.24 15.88 -24.08
CA LYS A 25 -10.92 15.22 -22.80
C LYS A 25 -9.43 15.43 -22.56
N ASP A 26 -9.09 16.17 -21.53
CA ASP A 26 -7.69 16.40 -21.15
C ASP A 26 -6.92 15.09 -21.17
N ARG A 27 -5.78 15.07 -21.84
CA ARG A 27 -4.97 13.84 -21.95
C ARG A 27 -4.34 13.52 -20.62
N LEU A 28 -4.80 12.44 -19.95
CA LEU A 28 -4.21 11.95 -18.71
C LEU A 28 -2.83 11.31 -18.97
N LEU A 29 -2.72 10.47 -20.01
CA LEU A 29 -1.49 9.75 -20.35
C LEU A 29 -0.47 10.67 -21.05
N THR A 30 -0.03 11.68 -20.30
CA THR A 30 1.09 12.54 -20.72
C THR A 30 2.43 11.85 -20.42
N ARG A 31 3.50 12.25 -21.11
CA ARG A 31 4.86 11.74 -20.88
C ARG A 31 5.25 11.88 -19.39
N ASN A 32 4.97 13.02 -18.76
CA ASN A 32 5.29 13.26 -17.36
C ASN A 32 4.51 12.33 -16.43
N TYR A 33 3.23 12.13 -16.69
CA TYR A 33 2.39 11.23 -15.89
C TYR A 33 2.87 9.77 -16.01
N ILE A 34 3.17 9.29 -17.22
CA ILE A 34 3.72 7.96 -17.45
C ILE A 34 5.05 7.78 -16.71
N PHE A 35 5.95 8.77 -16.78
CA PHE A 35 7.23 8.70 -16.07
C PHE A 35 7.07 8.63 -14.55
N VAL A 36 6.14 9.40 -13.96
CA VAL A 36 5.86 9.31 -12.52
C VAL A 36 5.29 7.94 -12.16
N CYS A 37 4.38 7.39 -12.95
CA CYS A 37 3.81 6.06 -12.72
C CYS A 37 4.88 4.96 -12.79
N ILE A 38 5.75 4.98 -13.80
CA ILE A 38 6.82 3.98 -13.93
C ILE A 38 7.86 4.17 -12.81
N ALA A 39 8.21 5.40 -12.47
CA ALA A 39 9.12 5.67 -11.36
C ALA A 39 8.56 5.17 -10.02
N ALA A 40 7.26 5.35 -9.76
CA ALA A 40 6.58 4.82 -8.58
C ALA A 40 6.55 3.29 -8.58
N PHE A 41 6.29 2.67 -9.73
CA PHE A 41 6.39 1.22 -9.88
C PHE A 41 7.79 0.71 -9.56
N MET A 42 8.83 1.29 -10.16
CA MET A 42 10.22 0.87 -9.95
C MET A 42 10.67 1.04 -8.49
N MET A 43 10.29 2.15 -7.85
CA MET A 43 10.51 2.38 -6.42
C MET A 43 9.89 1.28 -5.57
N SER A 44 8.59 1.06 -5.76
CA SER A 44 7.84 0.06 -4.99
C SER A 44 8.34 -1.35 -5.29
N PHE A 45 8.66 -1.65 -6.55
CA PHE A 45 9.18 -2.93 -6.97
C PHE A 45 10.54 -3.24 -6.32
N SER A 46 11.49 -2.27 -6.32
CA SER A 46 12.78 -2.41 -5.66
C SER A 46 12.66 -2.68 -4.15
N PHE A 47 11.63 -2.12 -3.52
CA PHE A 47 11.31 -2.38 -2.12
C PHE A 47 10.67 -3.77 -1.91
N PHE A 48 9.64 -4.11 -2.70
CA PHE A 48 8.89 -5.36 -2.52
C PHE A 48 9.71 -6.61 -2.87
N ILE A 49 10.75 -6.50 -3.68
CA ILE A 49 11.77 -7.55 -3.86
C ILE A 49 12.35 -7.99 -2.50
N LEU A 50 12.59 -7.04 -1.58
CA LEU A 50 13.21 -7.33 -0.28
C LEU A 50 12.25 -7.88 0.77
N VAL A 51 10.94 -7.64 0.66
CA VAL A 51 9.99 -7.95 1.75
C VAL A 51 10.03 -9.42 2.18
N PRO A 52 9.86 -10.44 1.30
CA PRO A 52 9.91 -11.84 1.69
C PRO A 52 11.33 -12.40 1.79
N THR A 53 12.33 -11.69 1.25
CA THR A 53 13.70 -12.20 1.14
C THR A 53 14.60 -11.73 2.29
N LEU A 54 14.29 -10.59 2.91
CA LEU A 54 15.05 -10.11 4.07
C LEU A 54 14.98 -11.05 5.29
N PRO A 55 13.84 -11.66 5.64
CA PRO A 55 13.83 -12.68 6.70
C PRO A 55 14.80 -13.83 6.44
N LEU A 56 14.86 -14.31 5.19
CA LEU A 56 15.80 -15.36 4.77
C LEU A 56 17.25 -14.88 4.90
N TYR A 57 17.56 -13.68 4.41
CA TYR A 57 18.88 -13.07 4.52
C TYR A 57 19.32 -12.89 5.97
N LEU A 58 18.45 -12.36 6.84
CA LEU A 58 18.73 -12.11 8.26
C LEU A 58 19.02 -13.43 8.99
N SER A 59 18.23 -14.47 8.75
CA SER A 59 18.46 -15.80 9.31
C SER A 59 19.78 -16.39 8.83
N ALA A 60 20.07 -16.35 7.53
CA ALA A 60 21.26 -16.94 6.94
C ALA A 60 22.56 -16.21 7.29
N THR A 61 22.51 -14.85 7.32
CA THR A 61 23.74 -14.03 7.46
C THR A 61 24.08 -13.72 8.90
N PHE A 62 23.07 -13.44 9.73
CA PHE A 62 23.27 -13.02 11.12
C PHE A 62 22.96 -14.14 12.12
N GLY A 63 22.33 -15.24 11.70
CA GLY A 63 21.96 -16.35 12.59
C GLY A 63 21.00 -15.94 13.70
N ILE A 64 20.21 -14.87 13.52
CA ILE A 64 19.31 -14.33 14.52
C ILE A 64 17.98 -15.10 14.56
N GLY A 65 17.37 -15.19 15.74
CA GLY A 65 16.07 -15.81 15.94
C GLY A 65 14.93 -15.04 15.23
N LYS A 66 13.82 -15.74 15.06
CA LYS A 66 12.65 -15.23 14.30
C LYS A 66 12.05 -13.97 14.94
N ALA A 67 12.05 -13.86 16.28
CA ALA A 67 11.61 -12.66 16.98
C ALA A 67 12.45 -11.43 16.63
N MET A 68 13.78 -11.58 16.61
CA MET A 68 14.68 -10.48 16.24
C MET A 68 14.51 -10.10 14.77
N ILE A 69 14.27 -11.04 13.87
CA ILE A 69 13.90 -10.76 12.48
C ILE A 69 12.65 -9.85 12.45
N GLY A 70 11.61 -10.20 13.22
CA GLY A 70 10.40 -9.37 13.34
C GLY A 70 10.69 -7.96 13.81
N VAL A 71 11.56 -7.77 14.80
CA VAL A 71 12.00 -6.45 15.28
C VAL A 71 12.68 -5.67 14.15
N VAL A 72 13.65 -6.26 13.45
CA VAL A 72 14.39 -5.61 12.35
C VAL A 72 13.46 -5.16 11.23
N LEU A 73 12.48 -5.99 10.86
CA LEU A 73 11.50 -5.65 9.83
C LEU A 73 10.57 -4.52 10.30
N SER A 74 10.13 -4.56 11.56
CA SER A 74 9.19 -3.57 12.12
C SER A 74 9.84 -2.19 12.31
N CYS A 75 11.15 -2.12 12.61
CA CYS A 75 11.88 -0.85 12.69
C CYS A 75 11.75 0.00 11.41
N TYR A 76 11.73 -0.65 10.24
CA TYR A 76 11.49 0.04 8.97
C TYR A 76 10.10 0.69 8.93
N VAL A 77 9.06 -0.03 9.32
CA VAL A 77 7.68 0.47 9.30
C VAL A 77 7.50 1.63 10.28
N LEU A 78 8.08 1.52 11.48
CA LEU A 78 8.08 2.60 12.47
C LEU A 78 8.77 3.85 11.94
N ALA A 79 9.88 3.69 11.23
CA ALA A 79 10.57 4.81 10.58
C ALA A 79 9.72 5.47 9.48
N VAL A 80 9.05 4.68 8.64
CA VAL A 80 8.10 5.20 7.63
C VAL A 80 7.01 6.04 8.29
N LEU A 81 6.40 5.54 9.36
CA LEU A 81 5.31 6.22 10.07
C LEU A 81 5.80 7.54 10.73
N SER A 82 6.97 7.51 11.36
CA SER A 82 7.53 8.67 12.06
C SER A 82 7.82 9.85 11.14
N VAL A 83 8.23 9.59 9.90
CA VAL A 83 8.59 10.66 8.96
C VAL A 83 7.39 11.24 8.20
N ARG A 84 6.26 10.53 8.09
CA ARG A 84 5.10 10.98 7.28
C ARG A 84 4.58 12.38 7.61
N PRO A 85 4.42 12.77 8.90
CA PRO A 85 4.00 14.13 9.23
C PRO A 85 4.97 15.20 8.70
N LEU A 86 6.27 14.95 8.87
CA LEU A 86 7.32 15.84 8.42
C LEU A 86 7.41 15.86 6.87
N ALA A 87 7.25 14.70 6.24
CA ALA A 87 7.27 14.58 4.78
C ALA A 87 6.15 15.39 4.11
N GLY A 88 4.95 15.39 4.68
CA GLY A 88 3.84 16.21 4.21
C GLY A 88 4.16 17.70 4.27
N PHE A 89 4.66 18.17 5.43
CA PHE A 89 5.05 19.57 5.60
C PHE A 89 6.17 19.99 4.62
N ILE A 90 7.20 19.16 4.48
CA ILE A 90 8.32 19.43 3.55
C ILE A 90 7.81 19.49 2.10
N ALA A 91 6.92 18.58 1.69
CA ALA A 91 6.35 18.56 0.35
C ALA A 91 5.41 19.75 0.06
N ASP A 92 4.86 20.39 1.09
CA ASP A 92 4.05 21.59 0.95
C ASP A 92 4.85 22.88 0.93
N THR A 93 6.02 22.91 1.59
CA THR A 93 6.84 24.11 1.75
C THR A 93 7.98 24.20 0.72
N LEU A 94 8.51 23.07 0.27
CA LEU A 94 9.62 23.01 -0.69
C LEU A 94 9.12 22.56 -2.09
N PRO A 95 9.92 22.81 -3.15
CA PRO A 95 9.58 22.32 -4.50
C PRO A 95 9.46 20.79 -4.51
N ARG A 96 8.23 20.29 -4.74
CA ARG A 96 7.87 18.86 -4.64
C ARG A 96 8.78 17.94 -5.44
N LYS A 97 9.17 18.38 -6.66
CA LYS A 97 10.10 17.61 -7.49
C LYS A 97 11.47 17.46 -6.82
N SER A 98 12.02 18.53 -6.22
CA SER A 98 13.31 18.47 -5.54
C SER A 98 13.26 17.54 -4.33
N VAL A 99 12.20 17.65 -3.52
CA VAL A 99 11.98 16.75 -2.37
C VAL A 99 11.90 15.30 -2.84
N TYR A 100 11.13 15.03 -3.92
CA TYR A 100 10.99 13.69 -4.49
C TYR A 100 12.34 13.12 -4.96
N ILE A 101 13.14 13.89 -5.71
CA ILE A 101 14.42 13.42 -6.23
C ILE A 101 15.44 13.19 -5.12
N VAL A 102 15.53 14.09 -4.13
CA VAL A 102 16.44 13.93 -2.99
C VAL A 102 16.06 12.71 -2.16
N ALA A 103 14.77 12.54 -1.85
CA ALA A 103 14.28 11.36 -1.12
C ALA A 103 14.51 10.08 -1.91
N TYR A 104 14.34 10.10 -3.25
CA TYR A 104 14.58 8.95 -4.11
C TYR A 104 16.06 8.60 -4.17
N ALA A 105 16.94 9.58 -4.31
CA ALA A 105 18.39 9.36 -4.30
C ALA A 105 18.85 8.78 -2.96
N ALA A 106 18.34 9.28 -1.83
CA ALA A 106 18.62 8.74 -0.51
C ALA A 106 18.08 7.30 -0.34
N PHE A 107 16.88 7.03 -0.87
CA PHE A 107 16.29 5.68 -0.90
C PHE A 107 17.15 4.70 -1.70
N VAL A 108 17.62 5.09 -2.88
CA VAL A 108 18.52 4.28 -3.72
C VAL A 108 19.88 4.10 -3.03
N ALA A 109 20.42 5.14 -2.39
CA ALA A 109 21.68 5.06 -1.64
C ALA A 109 21.60 4.03 -0.48
N ALA A 110 20.43 3.86 0.13
CA ALA A 110 20.24 2.83 1.16
C ALA A 110 20.51 1.41 0.63
N PHE A 111 20.20 1.12 -0.65
CA PHE A 111 20.52 -0.19 -1.25
C PHE A 111 22.03 -0.43 -1.34
N VAL A 112 22.82 0.62 -1.56
CA VAL A 112 24.28 0.51 -1.54
C VAL A 112 24.77 0.07 -0.16
N GLY A 113 24.12 0.56 0.91
CA GLY A 113 24.46 0.17 2.29
C GLY A 113 24.33 -1.35 2.53
N TYR A 114 23.39 -2.03 1.88
CA TYR A 114 23.24 -3.49 2.06
C TYR A 114 24.43 -4.32 1.54
N PHE A 115 25.25 -3.80 0.63
CA PHE A 115 26.45 -4.47 0.16
C PHE A 115 27.58 -4.47 1.19
N PHE A 116 27.63 -3.43 2.05
CA PHE A 116 28.74 -3.23 3.00
C PHE A 116 28.39 -3.65 4.42
N ILE A 117 27.10 -3.60 4.81
CA ILE A 117 26.65 -3.86 6.17
C ILE A 117 26.19 -5.32 6.30
N THR A 118 27.16 -6.25 6.28
CA THR A 118 26.90 -7.70 6.33
C THR A 118 27.31 -8.35 7.65
N LYS A 119 28.02 -7.63 8.55
CA LYS A 119 28.61 -8.22 9.74
C LYS A 119 28.03 -7.71 11.07
N THR A 120 27.40 -6.56 11.09
CA THR A 120 26.95 -5.91 12.32
C THR A 120 25.45 -5.65 12.29
N LEU A 121 24.69 -6.39 13.08
CA LEU A 121 23.22 -6.29 13.15
C LEU A 121 22.73 -4.88 13.49
N VAL A 122 23.41 -4.19 14.41
CA VAL A 122 23.03 -2.80 14.82
C VAL A 122 23.11 -1.85 13.62
N LEU A 123 24.19 -1.93 12.83
CA LEU A 123 24.31 -1.10 11.62
C LEU A 123 23.25 -1.47 10.58
N PHE A 124 22.88 -2.73 10.47
CA PHE A 124 21.80 -3.16 9.60
C PHE A 124 20.44 -2.58 10.05
N ILE A 125 20.14 -2.57 11.34
CA ILE A 125 18.94 -1.93 11.90
C ILE A 125 18.93 -0.43 11.59
N LEU A 126 20.06 0.27 11.80
CA LEU A 126 20.16 1.69 11.49
C LEU A 126 19.95 1.96 9.99
N LEU A 127 20.50 1.10 9.12
CA LEU A 127 20.25 1.16 7.69
C LEU A 127 18.77 0.95 7.34
N ARG A 128 18.09 0.00 8.02
CA ARG A 128 16.65 -0.24 7.85
C ARG A 128 15.81 0.97 8.27
N ILE A 129 16.17 1.61 9.40
CA ILE A 129 15.52 2.84 9.86
C ILE A 129 15.74 3.95 8.83
N PHE A 130 16.97 4.19 8.40
CA PHE A 130 17.28 5.18 7.36
C PHE A 130 16.51 4.92 6.07
N HIS A 131 16.49 3.67 5.59
CA HIS A 131 15.76 3.28 4.38
C HIS A 131 14.24 3.53 4.55
N GLY A 132 13.67 3.23 5.73
CA GLY A 132 12.26 3.52 6.05
C GLY A 132 11.93 5.02 6.04
N LEU A 133 12.79 5.86 6.62
CA LEU A 133 12.64 7.32 6.58
C LEU A 133 12.62 7.83 5.12
N CYS A 134 13.57 7.35 4.30
CA CYS A 134 13.64 7.71 2.89
C CYS A 134 12.38 7.27 2.11
N PHE A 135 11.90 6.04 2.35
CA PHE A 135 10.69 5.52 1.71
C PHE A 135 9.44 6.32 2.08
N GLY A 136 9.27 6.64 3.38
CA GLY A 136 8.14 7.44 3.85
C GLY A 136 8.11 8.84 3.25
N MET A 137 9.28 9.49 3.15
CA MET A 137 9.44 10.79 2.50
C MET A 137 9.13 10.68 1.00
N LEU A 138 9.69 9.68 0.33
CA LEU A 138 9.58 9.47 -1.11
C LEU A 138 8.13 9.16 -1.54
N THR A 139 7.44 8.28 -0.82
CA THR A 139 6.04 7.95 -1.12
C THR A 139 5.11 9.13 -0.92
N THR A 140 5.34 9.94 0.12
CA THR A 140 4.56 11.16 0.37
C THR A 140 4.80 12.21 -0.71
N ALA A 141 6.06 12.46 -1.06
CA ALA A 141 6.43 13.39 -2.12
C ALA A 141 5.92 12.91 -3.50
N GLY A 142 5.99 11.61 -3.78
CA GLY A 142 5.48 11.01 -5.02
C GLY A 142 3.97 11.18 -5.20
N ASN A 143 3.20 10.97 -4.14
CA ASN A 143 1.75 11.20 -4.13
C ASN A 143 1.38 12.67 -4.42
N THR A 144 2.19 13.62 -3.96
CA THR A 144 1.96 15.05 -4.26
C THR A 144 2.44 15.42 -5.66
N LEU A 145 3.55 14.84 -6.12
CA LEU A 145 4.11 15.08 -7.44
C LEU A 145 3.18 14.58 -8.57
N VAL A 146 2.58 13.40 -8.40
CA VAL A 146 1.65 12.86 -9.42
C VAL A 146 0.44 13.75 -9.61
N ILE A 147 -0.06 14.41 -8.54
CA ILE A 147 -1.18 15.35 -8.62
C ILE A 147 -0.79 16.59 -9.45
N ASP A 148 0.46 17.04 -9.39
CA ASP A 148 0.93 18.22 -10.12
C ASP A 148 1.08 17.98 -11.63
N VAL A 149 1.23 16.73 -12.06
CA VAL A 149 1.42 16.38 -13.48
C VAL A 149 0.16 15.89 -14.19
N MET A 150 -0.96 15.72 -13.46
CA MET A 150 -2.22 15.29 -14.04
C MET A 150 -3.25 16.42 -14.15
N PRO A 151 -4.15 16.38 -15.15
CA PRO A 151 -5.22 17.38 -15.27
C PRO A 151 -6.19 17.32 -14.09
N SER A 152 -6.67 18.50 -13.64
CA SER A 152 -7.59 18.58 -12.52
C SER A 152 -8.92 17.86 -12.76
N SER A 153 -9.38 17.82 -14.02
CA SER A 153 -10.59 17.14 -14.47
C SER A 153 -10.54 15.62 -14.35
N ARG A 154 -9.33 15.01 -14.31
CA ARG A 154 -9.11 13.55 -14.30
C ARG A 154 -8.29 13.05 -13.11
N ARG A 155 -8.23 13.80 -12.02
CA ARG A 155 -7.44 13.43 -10.82
C ARG A 155 -7.85 12.10 -10.20
N GLY A 156 -9.15 11.82 -10.13
CA GLY A 156 -9.63 10.56 -9.57
C GLY A 156 -9.15 9.34 -10.36
N GLU A 157 -9.28 9.41 -11.68
CA GLU A 157 -8.83 8.37 -12.60
C GLU A 157 -7.30 8.22 -12.56
N GLY A 158 -6.57 9.35 -12.56
CA GLY A 158 -5.12 9.35 -12.50
C GLY A 158 -4.57 8.76 -11.20
N LEU A 159 -5.15 9.10 -10.05
CA LEU A 159 -4.77 8.48 -8.77
C LEU A 159 -5.09 6.99 -8.74
N GLY A 160 -6.18 6.57 -9.42
CA GLY A 160 -6.50 5.15 -9.58
C GLY A 160 -5.39 4.39 -10.31
N TYR A 161 -4.97 4.85 -11.49
CA TYR A 161 -3.86 4.22 -12.23
C TYR A 161 -2.53 4.27 -11.48
N TYR A 162 -2.24 5.39 -10.81
CA TYR A 162 -1.04 5.50 -9.96
C TYR A 162 -1.06 4.46 -8.82
N GLY A 163 -2.21 4.22 -8.20
CA GLY A 163 -2.36 3.16 -7.19
C GLY A 163 -2.16 1.75 -7.76
N VAL A 164 -2.57 1.51 -9.02
CA VAL A 164 -2.34 0.23 -9.70
C VAL A 164 -0.84 -0.06 -9.84
N THR A 165 0.02 0.93 -10.09
CA THR A 165 1.46 0.72 -10.21
C THR A 165 2.07 0.15 -8.93
N ASN A 166 1.66 0.66 -7.77
CA ASN A 166 2.10 0.14 -6.48
C ASN A 166 1.61 -1.31 -6.24
N ASN A 167 0.36 -1.61 -6.61
CA ASN A 167 -0.20 -2.95 -6.47
C ASN A 167 0.52 -3.97 -7.37
N LEU A 168 0.88 -3.58 -8.61
CA LEU A 168 1.67 -4.43 -9.50
C LEU A 168 3.07 -4.69 -8.92
N ALA A 169 3.72 -3.68 -8.34
CA ALA A 169 5.00 -3.86 -7.69
C ALA A 169 4.91 -4.80 -6.48
N MET A 170 3.85 -4.66 -5.67
CA MET A 170 3.57 -5.53 -4.52
C MET A 170 3.29 -6.98 -4.95
N ALA A 171 2.74 -7.17 -6.14
CA ALA A 171 2.45 -8.48 -6.72
C ALA A 171 3.71 -9.17 -7.27
N PHE A 172 4.49 -8.47 -8.10
CA PHE A 172 5.62 -9.07 -8.82
C PHE A 172 6.96 -8.97 -8.07
N GLY A 173 7.13 -7.97 -7.19
CA GLY A 173 8.36 -7.80 -6.43
C GLY A 173 8.76 -9.03 -5.62
N PRO A 174 7.87 -9.57 -4.75
CA PRO A 174 8.13 -10.78 -3.97
C PRO A 174 8.50 -12.00 -4.83
N MET A 175 7.82 -12.19 -5.96
CA MET A 175 8.12 -13.27 -6.90
C MET A 175 9.55 -13.18 -7.42
N VAL A 176 9.94 -12.02 -7.94
CA VAL A 176 11.29 -11.80 -8.48
C VAL A 176 12.33 -11.91 -7.38
N GLY A 177 12.07 -11.36 -6.18
CA GLY A 177 12.97 -11.46 -5.04
C GLY A 177 13.28 -12.90 -4.66
N LEU A 178 12.27 -13.74 -4.51
CA LEU A 178 12.44 -15.14 -4.15
C LEU A 178 13.06 -15.96 -5.29
N PHE A 179 12.75 -15.65 -6.55
CA PHE A 179 13.41 -16.28 -7.69
C PHE A 179 14.92 -15.99 -7.70
N VAL A 180 15.31 -14.73 -7.44
CA VAL A 180 16.72 -14.33 -7.36
C VAL A 180 17.42 -15.03 -6.18
N VAL A 181 16.79 -15.07 -5.00
CA VAL A 181 17.37 -15.73 -3.81
C VAL A 181 17.47 -17.25 -3.97
N ALA A 182 16.64 -17.86 -4.81
CA ALA A 182 16.75 -19.30 -5.10
C ALA A 182 18.11 -19.70 -5.70
N SER A 183 18.85 -18.75 -6.30
CA SER A 183 20.25 -18.95 -6.73
C SER A 183 21.26 -18.97 -5.57
N GLY A 184 20.85 -18.65 -4.34
CA GLY A 184 21.71 -18.53 -3.15
C GLY A 184 22.47 -17.19 -3.08
N ASP A 185 22.31 -16.29 -4.04
CA ASP A 185 23.07 -15.05 -4.12
C ASP A 185 22.27 -13.83 -3.64
N TYR A 186 22.49 -13.44 -2.39
CA TYR A 186 21.89 -12.23 -1.83
C TYR A 186 22.48 -10.93 -2.40
N MET A 187 23.71 -10.96 -2.94
CA MET A 187 24.31 -9.80 -3.60
C MET A 187 23.53 -9.47 -4.89
N LEU A 188 23.16 -10.50 -5.65
CA LEU A 188 22.32 -10.33 -6.85
C LEU A 188 20.94 -9.75 -6.49
N LEU A 189 20.37 -10.12 -5.32
CA LEU A 189 19.13 -9.56 -4.81
C LEU A 189 19.24 -8.04 -4.59
N PHE A 190 20.29 -7.61 -3.85
CA PHE A 190 20.51 -6.19 -3.58
C PHE A 190 20.85 -5.41 -4.85
N LEU A 191 21.60 -6.01 -5.77
CA LEU A 191 21.90 -5.41 -7.07
C LEU A 191 20.63 -5.21 -7.90
N THR A 192 19.74 -6.19 -7.96
CA THR A 192 18.46 -6.10 -8.66
C THR A 192 17.62 -4.96 -8.08
N SER A 193 17.54 -4.85 -6.75
CA SER A 193 16.82 -3.76 -6.07
C SER A 193 17.47 -2.40 -6.34
N LEU A 194 18.80 -2.32 -6.33
CA LEU A 194 19.55 -1.10 -6.63
C LEU A 194 19.33 -0.64 -8.07
N VAL A 195 19.47 -1.52 -9.04
CA VAL A 195 19.33 -1.21 -10.47
C VAL A 195 17.91 -0.73 -10.78
N THR A 196 16.89 -1.44 -10.27
CA THR A 196 15.49 -1.03 -10.45
C THR A 196 15.21 0.32 -9.78
N GLY A 197 15.78 0.56 -8.59
CA GLY A 197 15.71 1.85 -7.91
C GLY A 197 16.36 2.99 -8.72
N ILE A 198 17.54 2.76 -9.31
CA ILE A 198 18.23 3.74 -10.17
C ILE A 198 17.40 4.05 -11.40
N ILE A 199 16.83 3.06 -12.07
CA ILE A 199 15.98 3.27 -13.25
C ILE A 199 14.78 4.18 -12.87
N GLY A 200 14.14 3.90 -11.73
CA GLY A 200 13.04 4.72 -11.24
C GLY A 200 13.46 6.15 -10.88
N LEU A 201 14.64 6.34 -10.27
CA LEU A 201 15.20 7.66 -9.98
C LEU A 201 15.45 8.47 -11.27
N LEU A 202 16.04 7.85 -12.28
CA LEU A 202 16.31 8.50 -13.57
C LEU A 202 15.00 8.91 -14.25
N LEU A 203 14.00 8.04 -14.29
CA LEU A 203 12.67 8.37 -14.83
C LEU A 203 11.99 9.49 -14.05
N GLY A 204 12.07 9.47 -12.72
CA GLY A 204 11.58 10.53 -11.86
C GLY A 204 12.27 11.88 -12.11
N ALA A 205 13.58 11.88 -12.38
CA ALA A 205 14.34 13.07 -12.71
C ALA A 205 13.92 13.70 -14.05
N LEU A 206 13.50 12.90 -15.02
CA LEU A 206 12.99 13.36 -16.32
C LEU A 206 11.61 14.01 -16.27
N VAL A 207 10.87 13.86 -15.18
CA VAL A 207 9.54 14.47 -15.01
C VAL A 207 9.67 15.99 -14.99
N ARG A 208 8.86 16.67 -15.80
CA ARG A 208 8.79 18.14 -15.80
C ARG A 208 7.52 18.57 -15.07
N THR A 209 7.69 19.37 -14.02
CA THR A 209 6.57 19.96 -13.27
C THR A 209 6.41 21.43 -13.62
N PRO A 210 5.16 21.94 -13.65
CA PRO A 210 4.93 23.37 -13.74
C PRO A 210 5.64 24.10 -12.58
N ARG A 211 6.16 25.30 -12.87
CA ARG A 211 6.76 26.15 -11.83
C ARG A 211 5.65 26.60 -10.88
N ARG A 212 5.67 26.10 -9.66
CA ARG A 212 4.72 26.51 -8.64
C ARG A 212 5.17 27.83 -8.05
N GLU A 213 4.28 28.80 -7.95
CA GLU A 213 4.52 29.97 -7.12
C GLU A 213 4.76 29.52 -5.68
N ARG A 214 5.71 30.18 -5.00
CA ARG A 214 6.08 29.82 -3.62
C ARG A 214 4.83 29.92 -2.75
N ALA A 215 4.40 28.83 -2.15
CA ALA A 215 3.28 28.84 -1.25
C ALA A 215 3.52 29.87 -0.13
N GLU A 216 2.47 30.60 0.25
CA GLU A 216 2.50 31.44 1.45
C GLU A 216 3.02 30.61 2.63
N LYS A 217 3.74 31.25 3.55
CA LYS A 217 4.36 30.60 4.71
C LYS A 217 3.31 29.76 5.46
N VAL A 218 3.32 28.47 5.24
CA VAL A 218 2.48 27.54 6.01
C VAL A 218 3.16 27.32 7.35
N GLU A 219 2.54 27.78 8.44
CA GLU A 219 3.02 27.44 9.77
C GLU A 219 2.91 25.93 10.01
N PHE A 220 4.00 25.32 10.48
CA PHE A 220 4.00 23.94 10.90
C PHE A 220 3.18 23.80 12.20
N LYS A 221 1.93 23.38 12.09
CA LYS A 221 1.10 23.03 13.25
C LYS A 221 0.96 21.52 13.28
N LEU A 222 1.64 20.90 14.25
CA LEU A 222 1.50 19.47 14.55
C LEU A 222 0.17 19.28 15.29
N SER A 223 -0.93 19.17 14.52
CA SER A 223 -2.26 18.90 15.06
C SER A 223 -2.67 17.49 14.65
N ALA A 224 -3.05 16.65 15.61
CA ALA A 224 -3.53 15.29 15.34
C ALA A 224 -4.70 15.25 14.34
N ASP A 225 -5.53 16.28 14.33
CA ASP A 225 -6.68 16.42 13.40
C ASP A 225 -6.27 16.55 11.93
N ARG A 226 -5.03 16.93 11.63
CA ARG A 226 -4.50 16.97 10.26
C ARG A 226 -4.09 15.59 9.74
N PHE A 227 -3.71 14.69 10.65
CA PHE A 227 -3.13 13.40 10.32
C PHE A 227 -4.09 12.25 10.52
N PHE A 228 -5.14 12.46 11.30
CA PHE A 228 -6.07 11.40 11.66
C PHE A 228 -7.53 11.84 11.54
N LEU A 229 -8.31 11.07 10.80
CA LEU A 229 -9.76 11.28 10.64
C LEU A 229 -10.49 10.54 11.76
N LYS A 230 -11.08 11.27 12.72
CA LYS A 230 -11.80 10.69 13.87
C LYS A 230 -12.93 9.74 13.45
N GLU A 231 -13.68 10.11 12.44
CA GLU A 231 -14.77 9.31 11.87
C GLU A 231 -14.26 7.99 11.27
N GLY A 232 -12.99 7.96 10.84
CA GLY A 232 -12.31 6.79 10.30
C GLY A 232 -11.73 5.84 11.34
N THR A 233 -11.71 6.19 12.64
CA THR A 233 -11.03 5.42 13.69
C THR A 233 -11.49 3.96 13.74
N ARG A 234 -12.80 3.71 13.73
CA ARG A 234 -13.38 2.35 13.78
C ARG A 234 -12.96 1.53 12.56
N ALA A 235 -13.00 2.14 11.37
CA ALA A 235 -12.55 1.50 10.15
C ALA A 235 -11.03 1.24 10.16
N SER A 236 -10.24 2.15 10.73
CA SER A 236 -8.78 2.01 10.88
C SER A 236 -8.41 0.84 11.81
N ILE A 237 -9.15 0.64 12.90
CA ILE A 237 -8.94 -0.51 13.81
C ILE A 237 -9.22 -1.83 13.09
N ALA A 238 -10.32 -1.93 12.35
CA ALA A 238 -10.62 -3.13 11.55
C ALA A 238 -9.53 -3.39 10.51
N PHE A 239 -9.08 -2.34 9.84
CA PHE A 239 -8.07 -2.43 8.80
C PHE A 239 -6.68 -2.78 9.35
N PHE A 240 -6.32 -2.26 10.52
CA PHE A 240 -5.14 -2.66 11.29
C PHE A 240 -5.15 -4.19 11.57
N MET A 241 -6.27 -4.71 12.09
CA MET A 241 -6.40 -6.15 12.38
C MET A 241 -6.25 -7.01 11.11
N LEU A 242 -6.72 -6.52 9.95
CA LEU A 242 -6.55 -7.19 8.66
C LEU A 242 -5.14 -7.05 8.10
N ALA A 243 -4.47 -5.94 8.35
CA ALA A 243 -3.12 -5.69 7.84
C ALA A 243 -2.06 -6.56 8.57
N MET A 244 -2.31 -6.98 9.82
CA MET A 244 -1.38 -7.85 10.55
C MET A 244 -1.17 -9.21 9.86
N PRO A 245 -2.19 -10.03 9.54
CA PRO A 245 -1.99 -11.29 8.83
C PRO A 245 -1.38 -11.07 7.45
N TYR A 246 -1.70 -9.98 6.77
CA TYR A 246 -1.03 -9.63 5.51
C TYR A 246 0.49 -9.44 5.69
N GLY A 247 0.90 -8.71 6.75
CA GLY A 247 2.31 -8.55 7.11
C GLY A 247 2.99 -9.87 7.46
N MET A 248 2.31 -10.76 8.19
CA MET A 248 2.80 -12.12 8.51
C MET A 248 3.02 -12.94 7.24
N THR A 249 2.02 -13.03 6.37
CA THR A 249 2.09 -13.81 5.11
C THR A 249 3.17 -13.29 4.18
N THR A 250 3.22 -11.97 3.95
CA THR A 250 4.21 -11.40 3.03
C THR A 250 5.65 -11.53 3.52
N SER A 251 5.87 -11.61 4.83
CA SER A 251 7.22 -11.68 5.42
C SER A 251 7.67 -13.10 5.70
N TYR A 252 6.77 -13.99 6.13
CA TYR A 252 7.18 -15.29 6.68
C TYR A 252 6.71 -16.50 5.88
N MET A 253 5.87 -16.33 4.85
CA MET A 253 5.34 -17.48 4.10
C MET A 253 6.43 -18.31 3.44
N ALA A 254 7.50 -17.70 2.95
CA ALA A 254 8.61 -18.43 2.36
C ALA A 254 9.37 -19.31 3.39
N LEU A 255 9.52 -18.80 4.63
CA LEU A 255 10.13 -19.54 5.74
C LEU A 255 9.20 -20.65 6.24
N TYR A 256 7.89 -20.39 6.31
CA TYR A 256 6.89 -21.37 6.68
C TYR A 256 6.80 -22.51 5.66
N ALA A 257 6.82 -22.18 4.36
CA ALA A 257 6.87 -23.19 3.31
C ALA A 257 8.07 -24.14 3.47
N ALA A 258 9.25 -23.58 3.75
CA ALA A 258 10.45 -24.38 4.02
C ALA A 258 10.29 -25.26 5.28
N GLU A 259 9.67 -24.73 6.36
CA GLU A 259 9.42 -25.48 7.60
C GLU A 259 8.49 -26.69 7.37
N VAL A 260 7.47 -26.55 6.52
CA VAL A 260 6.52 -27.65 6.21
C VAL A 260 6.97 -28.56 5.05
N GLY A 261 8.18 -28.35 4.50
CA GLY A 261 8.75 -29.17 3.43
C GLY A 261 8.32 -28.77 2.01
N ILE A 262 7.65 -27.62 1.83
CA ILE A 262 7.31 -27.07 0.51
C ILE A 262 8.51 -26.27 -0.01
N THR A 263 9.45 -26.96 -0.67
CA THR A 263 10.70 -26.35 -1.15
C THR A 263 10.65 -26.00 -2.65
N HIS A 264 9.91 -26.79 -3.44
CA HIS A 264 9.81 -26.57 -4.88
C HIS A 264 8.84 -25.43 -5.19
N ASN A 265 9.32 -24.45 -5.95
CA ASN A 265 8.50 -23.32 -6.43
C ASN A 265 7.78 -22.53 -5.33
N ALA A 266 8.29 -22.52 -4.09
CA ALA A 266 7.68 -21.78 -2.98
C ALA A 266 7.45 -20.30 -3.31
N GLY A 267 8.33 -19.67 -4.08
CA GLY A 267 8.19 -18.28 -4.54
C GLY A 267 6.97 -18.02 -5.42
N LEU A 268 6.44 -19.03 -6.11
CA LEU A 268 5.21 -18.89 -6.92
C LEU A 268 3.97 -18.58 -6.08
N PHE A 269 4.02 -18.79 -4.76
CA PHE A 269 2.96 -18.32 -3.85
C PHE A 269 2.59 -16.87 -4.13
N PHE A 270 3.58 -15.98 -4.19
CA PHE A 270 3.35 -14.56 -4.41
C PHE A 270 2.86 -14.25 -5.83
N THR A 271 3.24 -15.05 -6.82
CA THR A 271 2.70 -14.95 -8.18
C THR A 271 1.22 -15.30 -8.19
N VAL A 272 0.84 -16.41 -7.56
CA VAL A 272 -0.56 -16.86 -7.47
C VAL A 272 -1.39 -15.87 -6.65
N MET A 273 -0.84 -15.35 -5.55
CA MET A 273 -1.45 -14.27 -4.75
C MET A 273 -1.67 -13.01 -5.60
N ALA A 274 -0.70 -12.65 -6.44
CA ALA A 274 -0.80 -11.53 -7.37
C ALA A 274 -1.93 -11.72 -8.39
N PHE A 275 -2.07 -12.93 -8.95
CA PHE A 275 -3.20 -13.24 -9.83
C PHE A 275 -4.53 -13.09 -9.10
N GLY A 276 -4.63 -13.52 -7.84
CA GLY A 276 -5.81 -13.30 -7.02
C GLY A 276 -6.12 -11.80 -6.84
N LEU A 277 -5.09 -11.00 -6.51
CA LEU A 277 -5.18 -9.53 -6.40
C LEU A 277 -5.70 -8.87 -7.68
N ILE A 278 -5.20 -9.28 -8.85
CA ILE A 278 -5.59 -8.72 -10.15
C ILE A 278 -7.01 -9.17 -10.52
N ALA A 279 -7.31 -10.47 -10.37
CA ALA A 279 -8.61 -11.03 -10.71
C ALA A 279 -9.74 -10.37 -9.91
N SER A 280 -9.50 -10.06 -8.64
CA SER A 280 -10.47 -9.38 -7.78
C SER A 280 -10.88 -8.00 -8.28
N ARG A 281 -9.99 -7.28 -9.00
CA ARG A 281 -10.25 -5.93 -9.53
C ARG A 281 -11.37 -5.91 -10.56
N LEU A 282 -11.53 -6.99 -11.34
CA LEU A 282 -12.58 -7.11 -12.35
C LEU A 282 -13.98 -7.09 -11.72
N HIS A 283 -14.08 -7.55 -10.48
CA HIS A 283 -15.34 -7.62 -9.74
C HIS A 283 -15.52 -6.46 -8.77
N SER A 284 -14.53 -6.21 -7.90
CA SER A 284 -14.63 -5.26 -6.80
C SER A 284 -14.87 -3.81 -7.25
N GLY A 285 -14.21 -3.36 -8.33
CA GLY A 285 -14.38 -2.00 -8.85
C GLY A 285 -15.84 -1.71 -9.20
N LYS A 286 -16.49 -2.59 -9.97
CA LYS A 286 -17.90 -2.42 -10.37
C LYS A 286 -18.86 -2.39 -9.19
N GLN A 287 -18.60 -3.16 -8.14
CA GLN A 287 -19.45 -3.19 -6.94
C GLN A 287 -19.30 -1.91 -6.12
N VAL A 288 -18.07 -1.42 -5.96
CA VAL A 288 -17.78 -0.16 -5.25
C VAL A 288 -18.43 1.02 -5.99
N ASP A 289 -18.33 1.07 -7.33
CA ASP A 289 -18.94 2.13 -8.15
C ASP A 289 -20.48 2.13 -8.05
N ARG A 290 -21.09 0.97 -7.80
CA ARG A 290 -22.54 0.83 -7.54
C ARG A 290 -22.95 1.20 -6.12
N GLY A 291 -22.01 1.58 -5.25
CA GLY A 291 -22.26 1.96 -3.87
C GLY A 291 -22.24 0.80 -2.85
N PHE A 292 -21.96 -0.44 -3.28
CA PHE A 292 -21.89 -1.63 -2.40
C PHE A 292 -20.53 -1.71 -1.68
N VAL A 293 -20.12 -0.62 -1.00
CA VAL A 293 -18.79 -0.50 -0.38
C VAL A 293 -18.62 -1.50 0.77
N THR A 294 -19.57 -1.52 1.70
CA THR A 294 -19.50 -2.39 2.90
C THR A 294 -19.69 -3.87 2.59
N GLU A 295 -20.48 -4.18 1.60
CA GLU A 295 -20.71 -5.55 1.11
C GLU A 295 -19.44 -6.08 0.42
N THR A 296 -18.80 -5.25 -0.40
CA THR A 296 -17.54 -5.58 -1.09
C THR A 296 -16.42 -5.83 -0.08
N ILE A 297 -16.32 -5.01 0.96
CA ILE A 297 -15.34 -5.22 2.05
C ILE A 297 -15.65 -6.53 2.77
N SER A 298 -16.92 -6.77 3.15
CA SER A 298 -17.33 -7.99 3.85
C SER A 298 -17.02 -9.24 3.05
N LEU A 299 -17.29 -9.23 1.74
CA LEU A 299 -16.94 -10.32 0.83
C LEU A 299 -15.43 -10.55 0.79
N GLY A 300 -14.63 -9.47 0.65
CA GLY A 300 -13.18 -9.55 0.63
C GLY A 300 -12.61 -10.16 1.92
N ILE A 301 -13.13 -9.74 3.08
CA ILE A 301 -12.70 -10.30 4.38
C ILE A 301 -13.09 -11.78 4.49
N SER A 302 -14.28 -12.17 4.03
CA SER A 302 -14.73 -13.59 4.07
C SER A 302 -13.81 -14.48 3.23
N ILE A 303 -13.45 -14.04 2.03
CA ILE A 303 -12.54 -14.80 1.16
C ILE A 303 -11.13 -14.84 1.77
N ALA A 304 -10.64 -13.70 2.29
CA ALA A 304 -9.34 -13.65 2.98
C ALA A 304 -9.30 -14.55 4.22
N PHE A 305 -10.43 -14.70 4.93
CA PHE A 305 -10.56 -15.62 6.06
C PHE A 305 -10.37 -17.10 5.64
N ILE A 306 -10.98 -17.50 4.53
CA ILE A 306 -10.79 -18.87 4.00
C ILE A 306 -9.33 -19.09 3.61
N GLY A 307 -8.69 -18.08 2.99
CA GLY A 307 -7.25 -18.11 2.68
C GLY A 307 -6.40 -18.25 3.96
N ALA A 308 -6.63 -17.41 4.96
CA ALA A 308 -5.89 -17.44 6.22
C ALA A 308 -6.11 -18.76 7.00
N LEU A 309 -7.32 -19.29 6.97
CA LEU A 309 -7.61 -20.61 7.57
C LEU A 309 -6.80 -21.72 6.90
N GLY A 310 -6.70 -21.71 5.58
CA GLY A 310 -5.86 -22.65 4.85
C GLY A 310 -4.37 -22.48 5.15
N GLU A 311 -3.87 -21.25 5.36
CA GLU A 311 -2.51 -21.00 5.82
C GLU A 311 -2.27 -21.59 7.22
N ALA A 312 -3.22 -21.45 8.16
CA ALA A 312 -3.11 -22.02 9.49
C ALA A 312 -3.14 -23.57 9.48
N LEU A 313 -3.86 -24.17 8.55
CA LEU A 313 -3.99 -25.62 8.40
C LEU A 313 -2.87 -26.23 7.53
N LEU A 314 -2.04 -25.42 6.89
CA LEU A 314 -1.07 -25.85 5.89
C LEU A 314 -0.11 -26.93 6.44
N SER A 315 0.43 -26.74 7.65
CA SER A 315 1.31 -27.71 8.28
C SER A 315 0.60 -29.07 8.48
N THR A 316 -0.60 -29.08 9.00
CA THR A 316 -1.38 -30.32 9.21
C THR A 316 -1.67 -31.03 7.90
N VAL A 317 -2.08 -30.29 6.87
CA VAL A 317 -2.39 -30.86 5.55
C VAL A 317 -1.14 -31.40 4.86
N ALA A 318 -0.03 -30.67 4.92
CA ALA A 318 1.25 -31.09 4.31
C ALA A 318 1.83 -32.36 4.98
N HIS A 319 1.71 -32.47 6.31
CA HIS A 319 2.11 -33.69 7.03
C HIS A 319 1.24 -34.92 6.71
N TRP A 320 -0.06 -34.68 6.48
CA TRP A 320 -0.96 -35.77 6.06
C TRP A 320 -0.69 -36.21 4.61
N ASN A 321 -0.57 -35.24 3.70
CA ASN A 321 -0.29 -35.50 2.28
C ASN A 321 0.40 -34.27 1.65
N MET A 322 1.64 -34.45 1.20
CA MET A 322 2.43 -33.35 0.63
C MET A 322 1.80 -32.76 -0.64
N THR A 323 1.16 -33.57 -1.49
CA THR A 323 0.46 -33.06 -2.69
C THR A 323 -0.72 -32.20 -2.29
N ALA A 324 -1.50 -32.59 -1.28
CA ALA A 324 -2.57 -31.77 -0.73
C ALA A 324 -2.00 -30.49 -0.09
N GLY A 325 -0.84 -30.57 0.54
CA GLY A 325 -0.09 -29.42 1.05
C GLY A 325 0.24 -28.39 -0.04
N TYR A 326 0.77 -28.83 -1.19
CA TYR A 326 1.02 -27.93 -2.34
C TYR A 326 -0.27 -27.32 -2.89
N VAL A 327 -1.33 -28.09 -3.03
CA VAL A 327 -2.64 -27.59 -3.49
C VAL A 327 -3.15 -26.53 -2.50
N THR A 328 -3.12 -26.82 -1.20
CA THR A 328 -3.53 -25.86 -0.16
C THR A 328 -2.71 -24.59 -0.22
N TYR A 329 -1.39 -24.71 -0.34
CA TYR A 329 -0.46 -23.58 -0.42
C TYR A 329 -0.81 -22.61 -1.55
N PHE A 330 -1.04 -23.09 -2.76
CA PHE A 330 -1.36 -22.25 -3.89
C PHE A 330 -2.82 -21.76 -3.88
N LEU A 331 -3.74 -22.60 -3.41
CA LEU A 331 -5.13 -22.19 -3.27
C LEU A 331 -5.30 -21.05 -2.26
N THR A 332 -4.62 -21.15 -1.11
CA THR A 332 -4.65 -20.09 -0.09
C THR A 332 -4.00 -18.82 -0.59
N ALA A 333 -2.89 -18.91 -1.35
CA ALA A 333 -2.28 -17.75 -2.01
C ALA A 333 -3.29 -17.00 -2.89
N PHE A 334 -4.03 -17.73 -3.75
CA PHE A 334 -5.05 -17.14 -4.61
C PHE A 334 -6.18 -16.49 -3.80
N LEU A 335 -6.75 -17.23 -2.83
CA LEU A 335 -7.86 -16.74 -2.01
C LEU A 335 -7.46 -15.53 -1.17
N PHE A 336 -6.28 -15.58 -0.56
CA PHE A 336 -5.74 -14.47 0.22
C PHE A 336 -5.56 -13.23 -0.66
N GLY A 337 -4.90 -13.38 -1.82
CA GLY A 337 -4.74 -12.30 -2.79
C GLY A 337 -6.09 -11.74 -3.29
N TYR A 338 -7.05 -12.61 -3.64
CA TYR A 338 -8.36 -12.21 -4.12
C TYR A 338 -9.14 -11.45 -3.03
N GLY A 339 -9.12 -11.93 -1.79
CA GLY A 339 -9.79 -11.28 -0.65
C GLY A 339 -9.24 -9.87 -0.40
N TYR A 340 -7.92 -9.75 -0.27
CA TYR A 340 -7.28 -8.45 -0.06
C TYR A 340 -7.43 -7.51 -1.26
N GLY A 341 -7.31 -8.03 -2.48
CA GLY A 341 -7.54 -7.25 -3.69
C GLY A 341 -8.97 -6.72 -3.81
N THR A 342 -9.96 -7.47 -3.30
CA THR A 342 -11.37 -7.04 -3.25
C THR A 342 -11.56 -5.91 -2.25
N MET A 343 -11.03 -6.03 -1.03
CA MET A 343 -11.31 -5.08 0.04
C MET A 343 -10.48 -3.79 -0.02
N PHE A 344 -9.24 -3.79 -0.55
CA PHE A 344 -8.39 -2.59 -0.55
C PHE A 344 -9.04 -1.35 -1.17
N PRO A 345 -9.54 -1.38 -2.42
CA PRO A 345 -10.15 -0.20 -3.02
C PRO A 345 -11.44 0.19 -2.31
N ALA A 346 -12.19 -0.78 -1.81
CA ALA A 346 -13.42 -0.54 -1.08
C ALA A 346 -13.15 0.15 0.27
N TYR A 347 -12.09 -0.24 1.01
CA TYR A 347 -11.67 0.45 2.22
C TYR A 347 -11.22 1.88 1.93
N ASN A 348 -10.44 2.11 0.88
CA ASN A 348 -10.04 3.47 0.48
C ASN A 348 -11.28 4.33 0.21
N THR A 349 -12.27 3.82 -0.54
CA THR A 349 -13.54 4.49 -0.80
C THR A 349 -14.32 4.75 0.49
N LEU A 350 -14.36 3.80 1.42
CA LEU A 350 -15.00 3.96 2.73
C LEU A 350 -14.41 5.17 3.49
N PHE A 351 -13.09 5.26 3.58
CA PHE A 351 -12.43 6.37 4.26
C PHE A 351 -12.70 7.72 3.57
N ILE A 352 -12.67 7.76 2.23
CA ILE A 352 -12.96 8.97 1.46
C ILE A 352 -14.41 9.42 1.66
N ASN A 353 -15.35 8.48 1.76
CA ASN A 353 -16.77 8.77 1.93
C ASN A 353 -17.13 9.22 3.36
N LEU A 354 -16.30 8.94 4.36
CA LEU A 354 -16.41 9.47 5.72
C LEU A 354 -15.84 10.89 5.86
N ALA A 355 -15.12 11.40 4.86
CA ALA A 355 -14.43 12.68 4.95
C ALA A 355 -15.08 13.76 4.07
N PRO A 356 -15.21 15.01 4.55
CA PRO A 356 -15.55 16.14 3.70
C PRO A 356 -14.47 16.36 2.63
N ASN A 357 -14.80 17.06 1.55
CA ASN A 357 -13.89 17.28 0.42
C ASN A 357 -12.54 17.89 0.83
N SER A 358 -12.54 18.78 1.83
CA SER A 358 -11.35 19.43 2.37
C SER A 358 -10.42 18.48 3.16
N ARG A 359 -10.92 17.32 3.63
CA ARG A 359 -10.17 16.37 4.49
C ARG A 359 -9.92 15.01 3.84
N ARG A 360 -10.07 14.88 2.53
CA ARG A 360 -9.80 13.61 1.81
C ARG A 360 -8.35 13.14 1.94
N ALA A 361 -7.39 14.07 1.98
CA ALA A 361 -6.00 13.74 2.21
C ALA A 361 -5.78 13.13 3.60
N THR A 362 -6.44 13.69 4.64
CA THR A 362 -6.45 13.16 6.00
C THR A 362 -7.06 11.76 6.07
N ALA A 363 -8.16 11.53 5.34
CA ALA A 363 -8.80 10.21 5.26
C ALA A 363 -7.85 9.16 4.66
N ASN A 364 -7.18 9.50 3.56
CA ASN A 364 -6.20 8.60 2.95
C ASN A 364 -4.97 8.37 3.86
N ALA A 365 -4.51 9.39 4.58
CA ALA A 365 -3.43 9.24 5.56
C ALA A 365 -3.83 8.29 6.69
N THR A 366 -5.07 8.40 7.21
CA THR A 366 -5.60 7.49 8.24
C THR A 366 -5.69 6.04 7.75
N TYR A 367 -6.17 5.85 6.51
CA TYR A 367 -6.19 4.55 5.83
C TYR A 367 -4.79 3.93 5.75
N LEU A 368 -3.82 4.68 5.23
CA LEU A 368 -2.44 4.19 5.08
C LEU A 368 -1.76 3.94 6.44
N THR A 369 -2.02 4.77 7.44
CA THR A 369 -1.47 4.58 8.80
C THR A 369 -1.99 3.29 9.42
N GLY A 370 -3.30 3.02 9.33
CA GLY A 370 -3.87 1.76 9.82
C GLY A 370 -3.25 0.54 9.14
N TRP A 371 -3.02 0.62 7.82
CA TRP A 371 -2.37 -0.41 7.04
C TRP A 371 -0.92 -0.65 7.48
N ASP A 372 -0.10 0.40 7.52
CA ASP A 372 1.33 0.27 7.83
C ASP A 372 1.56 -0.20 9.28
N VAL A 373 0.82 0.36 10.25
CA VAL A 373 0.90 -0.09 11.65
C VAL A 373 0.53 -1.57 11.77
N GLY A 374 -0.50 -2.00 11.03
CA GLY A 374 -0.90 -3.40 10.99
C GLY A 374 0.18 -4.31 10.41
N ILE A 375 0.75 -3.96 9.25
CA ILE A 375 1.86 -4.73 8.65
C ILE A 375 3.04 -4.81 9.62
N GLY A 376 3.48 -3.70 10.21
CA GLY A 376 4.58 -3.68 11.19
C GLY A 376 4.28 -4.52 12.41
N GLY A 377 3.05 -4.44 12.95
CA GLY A 377 2.59 -5.31 14.01
C GLY A 377 2.62 -6.80 13.64
N GLY A 378 2.15 -7.13 12.41
CA GLY A 378 2.21 -8.49 11.88
C GLY A 378 3.63 -9.03 11.76
N MET A 379 4.57 -8.20 11.30
CA MET A 379 5.99 -8.57 11.23
C MET A 379 6.57 -8.82 12.63
N LEU A 380 6.27 -7.95 13.60
CA LEU A 380 6.78 -8.05 14.96
C LEU A 380 6.19 -9.26 15.70
N PHE A 381 4.88 -9.30 15.85
CA PHE A 381 4.20 -10.38 16.59
C PHE A 381 4.29 -11.73 15.86
N GLY A 382 4.27 -11.71 14.52
CA GLY A 382 4.50 -12.90 13.71
C GLY A 382 5.88 -13.50 13.95
N GLY A 383 6.94 -12.67 14.00
CA GLY A 383 8.28 -13.12 14.33
C GLY A 383 8.41 -13.68 15.74
N MET A 384 7.78 -13.03 16.73
CA MET A 384 7.77 -13.51 18.12
C MET A 384 7.07 -14.88 18.26
N LEU A 385 5.90 -15.06 17.65
CA LEU A 385 5.17 -16.31 17.68
C LEU A 385 5.89 -17.42 16.91
N ALA A 386 6.57 -17.05 15.81
CA ALA A 386 7.30 -18.00 14.99
C ALA A 386 8.47 -18.68 15.72
N GLU A 387 8.92 -18.20 16.89
CA GLU A 387 9.92 -18.89 17.72
C GLU A 387 9.46 -20.32 18.08
N THR A 388 8.17 -20.52 18.29
CA THR A 388 7.57 -21.84 18.59
C THR A 388 7.11 -22.59 17.33
N GLY A 389 7.35 -22.04 16.13
CA GLY A 389 6.89 -22.54 14.84
C GLY A 389 5.98 -21.53 14.14
N TYR A 390 5.83 -21.64 12.82
CA TYR A 390 5.01 -20.69 12.07
C TYR A 390 3.52 -20.95 12.20
N THR A 391 3.07 -22.17 12.49
CA THR A 391 1.63 -22.49 12.64
C THR A 391 0.91 -21.58 13.64
N PRO A 392 1.42 -21.30 14.87
CA PRO A 392 0.79 -20.36 15.79
C PRO A 392 0.65 -18.93 15.24
N CYS A 393 1.61 -18.48 14.42
CA CYS A 393 1.55 -17.19 13.76
C CYS A 393 0.32 -17.10 12.82
N TYR A 394 0.12 -18.13 11.99
CA TYR A 394 -1.01 -18.15 11.05
C TYR A 394 -2.35 -18.43 11.71
N ILE A 395 -2.39 -19.17 12.84
CA ILE A 395 -3.58 -19.28 13.69
C ILE A 395 -3.98 -17.89 14.22
N LEU A 396 -3.04 -17.13 14.78
CA LEU A 396 -3.32 -15.75 15.21
C LEU A 396 -3.81 -14.89 14.03
N GLY A 397 -3.17 -15.01 12.86
CA GLY A 397 -3.60 -14.31 11.64
C GLY A 397 -5.06 -14.60 11.28
N THR A 398 -5.46 -15.88 11.31
CA THR A 398 -6.84 -16.33 11.05
C THR A 398 -7.82 -15.75 12.08
N LEU A 399 -7.46 -15.78 13.37
CA LEU A 399 -8.30 -15.22 14.44
C LEU A 399 -8.47 -13.70 14.27
N LEU A 400 -7.41 -12.99 13.89
CA LEU A 400 -7.47 -11.55 13.64
C LEU A 400 -8.41 -11.23 12.46
N VAL A 401 -8.37 -12.00 11.37
CA VAL A 401 -9.32 -11.82 10.24
C VAL A 401 -10.75 -12.06 10.70
N LEU A 402 -11.00 -13.10 11.51
CA LEU A 402 -12.33 -13.41 12.03
C LEU A 402 -12.86 -12.28 12.94
N VAL A 403 -12.03 -11.84 13.90
CA VAL A 403 -12.37 -10.73 14.80
C VAL A 403 -12.62 -9.45 14.01
N ALA A 404 -11.76 -9.16 13.02
CA ALA A 404 -11.92 -8.01 12.14
C ALA A 404 -13.23 -8.08 11.33
N PHE A 405 -13.63 -9.28 10.86
CA PHE A 405 -14.91 -9.48 10.16
C PHE A 405 -16.11 -9.16 11.05
N VAL A 406 -16.12 -9.72 12.27
CA VAL A 406 -17.20 -9.47 13.24
C VAL A 406 -17.25 -8.00 13.63
N PHE A 407 -16.10 -7.40 13.92
CA PHE A 407 -15.99 -5.98 14.26
C PHE A 407 -16.42 -5.09 13.09
N PHE A 408 -16.01 -5.42 11.87
CA PHE A 408 -16.43 -4.69 10.67
C PHE A 408 -17.95 -4.71 10.50
N ARG A 409 -18.57 -5.88 10.58
CA ARG A 409 -20.02 -6.05 10.41
C ARG A 409 -20.82 -5.37 11.50
N ARG A 410 -20.40 -5.49 12.79
CA ARG A 410 -21.18 -5.00 13.95
C ARG A 410 -20.89 -3.56 14.33
N VAL A 411 -19.69 -3.05 14.02
CA VAL A 411 -19.25 -1.72 14.49
C VAL A 411 -18.99 -0.76 13.32
N VAL A 412 -18.21 -1.20 12.32
CA VAL A 412 -17.80 -0.30 11.22
C VAL A 412 -18.96 -0.07 10.25
N THR A 413 -19.66 -1.11 9.83
CA THR A 413 -20.77 -1.01 8.86
C THR A 413 -21.90 -0.09 9.36
N PRO A 414 -22.45 -0.24 10.57
CA PRO A 414 -23.47 0.67 11.08
C PRO A 414 -22.96 2.10 11.21
N HIS A 415 -21.73 2.28 11.72
CA HIS A 415 -21.11 3.60 11.82
C HIS A 415 -20.96 4.27 10.46
N PHE A 416 -20.49 3.54 9.46
CA PHE A 416 -20.37 4.05 8.09
C PHE A 416 -21.71 4.48 7.51
N GLN A 417 -22.75 3.66 7.66
CA GLN A 417 -24.08 3.99 7.14
C GLN A 417 -24.67 5.26 7.77
N GLN A 418 -24.35 5.53 9.05
CA GLN A 418 -24.81 6.73 9.75
C GLN A 418 -24.00 8.00 9.42
N HIS A 419 -22.72 7.86 9.06
CA HIS A 419 -21.79 9.00 8.93
C HIS A 419 -21.26 9.20 7.51
N LYS A 420 -21.62 8.34 6.55
CA LYS A 420 -21.20 8.52 5.16
C LYS A 420 -21.77 9.81 4.58
N LEU A 421 -20.93 10.55 3.91
CA LEU A 421 -21.29 11.82 3.26
C LEU A 421 -21.71 11.64 1.79
N ARG A 422 -21.54 10.42 1.27
CA ARG A 422 -21.82 10.04 -0.13
C ARG A 422 -22.21 8.59 -0.24
#